data_8c0a44ff008e386f942956b51d6374ec
#
_entry.id   8c0a44ff008e386f942956b51d6374ec
#
_cell.length_a   1.000
_cell.length_b   1.000
_cell.length_c   1.000
_cell.angle_alpha   90.00
_cell.angle_beta   90.00
_cell.angle_gamma   90.00
#
_symmetry.space_group_name_H-M   'P 1'
#
loop_
_entity.id
_entity.type
_entity.pdbx_description
1 polymer ?
#
loop_
_entity_poly.entity_id
_entity_poly.type
_entity_poly.pdbx_seq_one_letter_code
_entity_poly.pdbx_strand_id
1 'polypeptide(L)'
;MREPKSSHIRAVSISLAAEITGVEVHTLRYWEKEFEGVLNPVRTPGGQRRYRAEDIQVVLELKKLLRDEMFSIAGARKYLMRRYGYDQAA
;
A
#
# COMPACT_ATOMS: atom_id res chain seq x y z
N MET A 1 5.76 27.90 1.18
CA MET A 1 5.69 27.34 1.07
C MET A 1 5.30 26.49 0.80
N ARG A 2 5.10 26.39 0.58
CA ARG A 2 4.77 25.66 0.38
C ARG A 2 4.70 24.59 0.38
N GLU A 3 4.56 23.99 0.51
CA GLU A 3 4.52 22.99 0.54
C GLU A 3 3.94 22.17 0.43
N PRO A 4 3.72 22.10 0.75
CA PRO A 4 3.14 21.12 0.92
C PRO A 4 2.69 20.31 0.05
N LYS A 5 2.25 20.14 -0.24
CA LYS A 5 1.92 19.47 -1.20
C LYS A 5 2.92 18.70 -1.71
N SER A 6 3.75 18.83 -1.29
CA SER A 6 4.83 18.12 -1.77
C SER A 6 4.75 16.65 -1.43
N SER A 7 3.96 16.28 -0.49
CA SER A 7 3.91 14.88 -0.13
C SER A 7 3.48 14.00 -1.29
N HIS A 8 2.61 14.50 -2.14
CA HIS A 8 2.18 13.63 -3.22
C HIS A 8 3.22 13.50 -4.31
N ILE A 9 4.25 14.32 -4.31
CA ILE A 9 5.31 14.11 -5.25
C ILE A 9 6.44 13.35 -4.63
N ARG A 10 6.24 12.87 -3.43
CA ARG A 10 7.24 12.09 -2.75
C ARG A 10 7.02 10.62 -2.90
N ALA A 11 6.32 10.24 -3.94
CA ALA A 11 6.14 8.82 -4.20
C ALA A 11 7.50 8.18 -4.40
N VAL A 12 7.69 7.00 -3.85
CA VAL A 12 8.97 6.33 -3.86
C VAL A 12 8.91 5.02 -4.62
N SER A 13 10.06 4.52 -5.02
CA SER A 13 10.14 3.25 -5.72
C SER A 13 9.74 2.11 -4.79
N ILE A 14 9.44 0.95 -5.39
CA ILE A 14 9.12 -0.22 -4.59
C ILE A 14 10.30 -0.63 -3.73
N SER A 15 11.52 -0.44 -4.23
CA SER A 15 12.71 -0.77 -3.44
C SER A 15 12.80 0.08 -2.18
N LEU A 16 12.55 1.37 -2.33
CA LEU A 16 12.60 2.25 -1.17
C LEU A 16 11.41 1.99 -0.25
N ALA A 17 10.24 1.69 -0.83
CA ALA A 17 9.08 1.34 -0.02
C ALA A 17 9.39 0.10 0.83
N ALA A 18 10.10 -0.86 0.25
CA ALA A 18 10.49 -2.05 0.99
C ALA A 18 11.39 -1.69 2.17
N GLU A 19 12.33 -0.78 1.95
CA GLU A 19 13.20 -0.35 3.04
C GLU A 19 12.45 0.38 4.13
N ILE A 20 11.56 1.27 3.74
CA ILE A 20 10.81 2.06 4.69
C ILE A 20 9.91 1.18 5.56
N THR A 21 9.26 0.21 4.94
CA THR A 21 8.27 -0.60 5.64
C THR A 21 8.84 -1.86 6.27
N GLY A 22 10.01 -2.29 5.82
CA GLY A 22 10.57 -3.56 6.28
C GLY A 22 9.90 -4.76 5.63
N VAL A 23 9.20 -4.53 4.53
CA VAL A 23 8.52 -5.61 3.79
C VAL A 23 9.29 -5.82 2.48
N GLU A 24 9.58 -7.05 2.17
CA GLU A 24 10.40 -7.36 1.01
C GLU A 24 9.66 -7.05 -0.30
N VAL A 25 10.44 -6.74 -1.33
CA VAL A 25 9.88 -6.34 -2.61
C VAL A 25 8.92 -7.40 -3.16
N HIS A 26 9.31 -8.66 -3.12
CA HIS A 26 8.43 -9.68 -3.67
C HIS A 26 7.13 -9.80 -2.88
N THR A 27 7.19 -9.51 -1.59
CA THR A 27 5.99 -9.52 -0.76
C THR A 27 5.09 -8.34 -1.12
N LEU A 28 5.70 -7.18 -1.36
CA LEU A 28 4.92 -6.02 -1.79
C LEU A 28 4.20 -6.29 -3.10
N ARG A 29 4.87 -6.95 -4.04
CA ARG A 29 4.25 -7.29 -5.31
C ARG A 29 3.09 -8.25 -5.12
N TYR A 30 3.26 -9.22 -4.23
CA TYR A 30 2.21 -10.17 -3.92
C TYR A 30 1.02 -9.45 -3.30
N TRP A 31 1.28 -8.51 -2.39
CA TRP A 31 0.22 -7.76 -1.74
C TRP A 31 -0.52 -6.85 -2.71
N GLU A 32 0.16 -6.26 -3.67
CA GLU A 32 -0.51 -5.47 -4.69
C GLU A 32 -1.57 -6.29 -5.39
N LYS A 33 -1.25 -7.54 -5.65
CA LYS A 33 -2.15 -8.43 -6.33
C LYS A 33 -3.32 -8.85 -5.44
N GLU A 34 -3.00 -9.22 -4.20
CA GLU A 34 -4.02 -9.72 -3.29
C GLU A 34 -4.92 -8.62 -2.73
N PHE A 35 -4.42 -7.42 -2.70
CA PHE A 35 -5.15 -6.30 -2.10
C PHE A 35 -5.46 -5.21 -3.11
N GLU A 36 -5.76 -5.60 -4.32
CA GLU A 36 -6.21 -4.67 -5.33
C GLU A 36 -7.42 -3.91 -4.80
N GLY A 37 -7.46 -2.62 -5.08
CA GLY A 37 -8.54 -1.79 -4.57
C GLY A 37 -8.20 -1.16 -3.24
N VAL A 38 -7.22 -1.69 -2.54
CA VAL A 38 -6.77 -1.14 -1.26
C VAL A 38 -5.35 -0.62 -1.43
N LEU A 39 -4.49 -1.42 -2.04
CA LEU A 39 -3.10 -1.05 -2.27
C LEU A 39 -2.88 -0.87 -3.77
N ASN A 40 -2.82 0.36 -4.21
CA ASN A 40 -2.74 0.67 -5.63
C ASN A 40 -1.66 1.70 -5.91
N PRO A 41 -0.39 1.29 -5.89
CA PRO A 41 0.68 2.25 -6.21
C PRO A 41 0.51 2.78 -7.62
N VAL A 42 0.88 4.01 -7.80
CA VAL A 42 0.82 4.64 -9.11
C VAL A 42 1.91 4.06 -9.99
N ARG A 43 1.68 4.00 -11.28
CA ARG A 43 2.68 3.57 -12.21
C ARG A 43 3.14 4.73 -13.06
N THR A 44 4.46 4.81 -13.29
CA THR A 44 5.00 5.82 -14.19
C THR A 44 4.68 5.41 -15.62
N PRO A 45 4.86 6.31 -16.58
CA PRO A 45 4.68 5.95 -17.98
C PRO A 45 5.52 4.75 -18.41
N GLY A 46 6.67 4.56 -17.74
CA GLY A 46 7.50 3.40 -18.04
C GLY A 46 7.09 2.15 -17.32
N GLY A 47 6.00 2.19 -16.56
CA GLY A 47 5.49 1.01 -15.89
C GLY A 47 6.08 0.75 -14.51
N GLN A 48 6.86 1.66 -14.00
CA GLN A 48 7.47 1.48 -12.69
C GLN A 48 6.49 1.88 -11.60
N ARG A 49 6.53 1.15 -10.50
CA ARG A 49 5.67 1.44 -9.36
C ARG A 49 6.16 2.62 -8.57
N ARG A 50 5.23 3.43 -8.11
CA ARG A 50 5.54 4.55 -7.23
C ARG A 50 4.60 4.51 -6.05
N TYR A 51 5.14 4.29 -4.87
CA TYR A 51 4.38 4.20 -3.64
C TYR A 51 4.24 5.58 -3.03
N ARG A 52 3.00 6.02 -2.87
CA ARG A 52 2.71 7.31 -2.24
C ARG A 52 2.62 7.11 -0.73
N ALA A 53 2.50 8.21 0.02
CA ALA A 53 2.38 8.12 1.47
C ALA A 53 1.21 7.22 1.87
N GLU A 54 0.07 7.34 1.18
CA GLU A 54 -1.07 6.51 1.53
C GLU A 54 -0.82 5.05 1.23
N ASP A 55 -0.02 4.75 0.22
CA ASP A 55 0.33 3.35 -0.06
C ASP A 55 1.22 2.79 1.03
N ILE A 56 2.17 3.59 1.48
CA ILE A 56 3.06 3.17 2.58
C ILE A 56 2.23 2.88 3.82
N GLN A 57 1.24 3.73 4.08
CA GLN A 57 0.37 3.56 5.22
C GLN A 57 -0.39 2.23 5.15
N VAL A 58 -0.91 1.91 3.97
CA VAL A 58 -1.62 0.65 3.77
C VAL A 58 -0.68 -0.53 4.00
N VAL A 59 0.56 -0.44 3.48
CA VAL A 59 1.52 -1.51 3.67
C VAL A 59 1.83 -1.74 5.14
N LEU A 60 2.00 -0.65 5.89
CA LEU A 60 2.28 -0.78 7.32
C LEU A 60 1.11 -1.42 8.04
N GLU A 61 -0.10 -1.08 7.63
CA GLU A 61 -1.29 -1.67 8.23
C GLU A 61 -1.39 -3.15 7.88
N LEU A 62 -1.10 -3.51 6.63
CA LEU A 62 -1.10 -4.91 6.22
C LEU A 62 -0.07 -5.71 7.01
N LYS A 63 1.11 -5.12 7.18
CA LYS A 63 2.15 -5.78 7.94
C LYS A 63 1.65 -6.10 9.35
N LYS A 64 1.00 -5.14 9.96
CA LYS A 64 0.47 -5.33 11.30
C LYS A 64 -0.60 -6.41 11.32
N LEU A 65 -1.56 -6.34 10.41
CA LEU A 65 -2.65 -7.30 10.38
C LEU A 65 -2.18 -8.72 10.11
N LEU A 66 -1.30 -8.87 9.13
CA LEU A 66 -0.92 -10.19 8.70
C LEU A 66 0.15 -10.84 9.58
N ARG A 67 1.07 -10.04 10.08
CA ARG A 67 2.18 -10.58 10.85
C ARG A 67 1.97 -10.52 12.34
N ASP A 68 1.45 -9.40 12.81
CA ASP A 68 1.28 -9.24 14.27
C ASP A 68 -0.05 -9.78 14.76
N GLU A 69 -1.11 -9.55 14.00
CA GLU A 69 -2.44 -9.94 14.44
C GLU A 69 -2.94 -11.20 13.76
N MET A 70 -2.11 -11.78 12.91
CA MET A 70 -2.40 -13.10 12.33
C MET A 70 -3.67 -13.17 11.51
N PHE A 71 -4.06 -12.07 10.89
CA PHE A 71 -5.21 -12.08 9.99
C PHE A 71 -4.90 -12.94 8.77
N SER A 72 -5.92 -13.58 8.23
CA SER A 72 -5.77 -14.22 6.93
C SER A 72 -5.79 -13.12 5.86
N ILE A 73 -5.34 -13.48 4.66
CA ILE A 73 -5.39 -12.56 3.53
C ILE A 73 -6.82 -12.05 3.32
N ALA A 74 -7.78 -12.99 3.31
CA ALA A 74 -9.17 -12.62 3.08
C ALA A 74 -9.69 -11.72 4.19
N GLY A 75 -9.34 -12.01 5.43
CA GLY A 75 -9.78 -11.21 6.56
C GLY A 75 -9.18 -9.81 6.54
N ALA A 76 -7.90 -9.73 6.21
CA ALA A 76 -7.24 -8.43 6.13
C ALA A 76 -7.85 -7.59 5.01
N ARG A 77 -8.13 -8.21 3.87
CA ARG A 77 -8.74 -7.51 2.75
C ARG A 77 -10.10 -6.94 3.15
N LYS A 78 -10.92 -7.74 3.79
CA LYS A 78 -12.23 -7.31 4.20
C LYS A 78 -12.14 -6.16 5.22
N TYR A 79 -11.23 -6.28 6.14
CA TYR A 79 -11.03 -5.25 7.16
C TYR A 79 -10.62 -3.93 6.52
N LEU A 80 -9.67 -3.98 5.59
CA LEU A 80 -9.16 -2.77 4.97
C LEU A 80 -10.15 -2.15 4.00
N MET A 81 -10.91 -2.97 3.27
CA MET A 81 -11.94 -2.44 2.39
C MET A 81 -12.97 -1.67 3.19
N ARG A 82 -13.33 -2.18 4.34
CA ARG A 82 -14.28 -1.51 5.20
C ARG A 82 -13.70 -0.23 5.79
N ARG A 83 -12.45 -0.31 6.21
CA ARG A 83 -11.81 0.83 6.84
C ARG A 83 -11.60 1.98 5.87
N TYR A 84 -11.22 1.67 4.65
CA TYR A 84 -10.92 2.71 3.68
C TYR A 84 -12.08 3.02 2.74
N GLY A 85 -13.16 2.29 2.87
CA GLY A 85 -14.38 2.61 2.15
C GLY A 85 -14.30 2.42 0.65
N TYR A 86 -13.51 1.49 0.21
CA TYR A 86 -13.33 1.32 -1.21
C TYR A 86 -14.44 0.59 -1.89
N ASP A 87 -15.20 -0.12 -1.12
CA ASP A 87 -16.19 -0.91 -1.75
C ASP A 87 -17.33 -0.12 -2.17
N GLN A 88 -17.38 0.79 -1.87
CA GLN A 88 -18.40 1.48 -2.16
C GLN A 88 -19.12 1.16 -3.07
N ALA A 89 -19.02 0.89 -3.15
CA ALA A 89 -19.80 0.60 -3.86
C ALA A 89 -20.75 0.43 -3.94
N ALA A 90 -20.67 0.64 -3.70
CA ALA A 90 -21.62 0.41 -3.75
C ALA A 90 -22.12 0.27 -4.14
#